data_010eea57ac0714274e4c793f3abad7df
#
_entry.id   010eea57ac0714274e4c793f3abad7df
#
_cell.length_a   1.000
_cell.length_b   1.000
_cell.length_c   1.000
_cell.angle_alpha   90.00
_cell.angle_beta   90.00
_cell.angle_gamma   90.00
#
_symmetry.space_group_name_H-M   'P 1'
#
loop_
_entity.id
_entity.type
_entity.pdbx_description
1 polymer ?
#
loop_
_entity_poly.entity_id
_entity_poly.type
_entity_poly.pdbx_seq_one_letter_code
_entity_poly.pdbx_strand_id
1 'polypeptide(L)'
;MESCENFYILGCDDGKEGGIYRCSFSKKTGFSILGFTPLKGASYACFSQDGRFFYSTCRINGEGGVAAFKVLADGDLKFLNMKETRGRSACHVEVTPDGKVLFVANYVTGNFKAFRLRKDGSIGRDCYEIEHEGSGPNEGRQECAHVHMCQLTPDKKYLAVMDLGCDALLTYSMDEKWKYKDISASFILPEGSGPRHIVFKDEKTAYLVNELLNTVMLLKFDAGDFEIKQTLSTIPDDFTAFTKAAAIRLSPDGKYVYASNRGHESIAIFKIGRGGKLTRTAIVSSKGVSPRDFNFLKDKKHLVMTNENTDNAIIFEWNAKDGSIAPTKWELRIKHPLNVVLLP
;
A
#
# COMPACT_ATOMS: atom_id res chain seq x y z
N MET A 1 22.93 -20.49 7.70
CA MET A 1 21.75 -20.55 8.58
C MET A 1 20.66 -19.74 7.88
N GLU A 2 19.47 -20.30 7.65
CA GLU A 2 18.35 -19.52 7.16
C GLU A 2 17.99 -18.47 8.22
N SER A 3 18.03 -17.20 7.86
CA SER A 3 17.63 -16.11 8.74
C SER A 3 16.13 -16.17 8.98
N CYS A 4 15.70 -15.92 10.21
CA CYS A 4 14.30 -15.72 10.53
C CYS A 4 13.89 -14.33 10.04
N GLU A 5 12.88 -14.24 9.17
CA GLU A 5 12.34 -12.99 8.64
C GLU A 5 11.34 -12.40 9.63
N ASN A 6 11.54 -11.15 10.04
CA ASN A 6 10.61 -10.42 10.90
C ASN A 6 9.89 -9.36 10.08
N PHE A 7 8.58 -9.20 10.32
CA PHE A 7 7.71 -8.25 9.64
C PHE A 7 6.45 -8.00 10.46
N TYR A 8 5.62 -7.06 10.02
CA TYR A 8 4.39 -6.71 10.71
C TYR A 8 3.20 -6.92 9.79
N ILE A 9 2.08 -7.35 10.38
CA ILE A 9 0.78 -7.43 9.72
C ILE A 9 -0.21 -6.57 10.50
N LEU A 10 -0.96 -5.73 9.81
CA LEU A 10 -1.98 -4.90 10.39
C LEU A 10 -3.34 -5.59 10.29
N GLY A 11 -4.00 -5.77 11.42
CA GLY A 11 -5.37 -6.27 11.53
C GLY A 11 -6.33 -5.11 11.81
N CYS A 12 -7.23 -4.82 10.86
CA CYS A 12 -8.16 -3.71 10.96
C CYS A 12 -9.46 -4.12 11.65
N ASP A 13 -9.48 -4.01 12.95
CA ASP A 13 -10.66 -4.25 13.76
C ASP A 13 -10.79 -3.16 14.83
N ASP A 14 -12.01 -2.88 15.29
CA ASP A 14 -12.25 -1.93 16.40
C ASP A 14 -12.34 -2.63 17.75
N GLY A 15 -12.32 -3.95 17.75
CA GLY A 15 -12.34 -4.80 18.94
C GLY A 15 -10.95 -5.05 19.52
N LYS A 16 -10.85 -6.10 20.29
CA LYS A 16 -9.61 -6.48 21.01
C LYS A 16 -8.51 -7.06 20.10
N GLU A 17 -8.87 -7.51 18.90
CA GLU A 17 -7.95 -8.12 17.94
C GLU A 17 -7.45 -7.11 16.88
N GLY A 18 -7.93 -5.84 16.93
CA GLY A 18 -7.44 -4.77 16.06
C GLY A 18 -6.09 -4.25 16.50
N GLY A 19 -5.10 -4.26 15.59
CA GLY A 19 -3.77 -3.78 15.90
C GLY A 19 -2.67 -4.23 14.96
N ILE A 20 -1.45 -4.13 15.45
CA ILE A 20 -0.24 -4.43 14.72
C ILE A 20 0.36 -5.72 15.28
N TYR A 21 0.41 -6.75 14.46
CA TYR A 21 0.97 -8.06 14.79
C TYR A 21 2.43 -8.11 14.34
N ARG A 22 3.37 -8.27 15.26
CA ARG A 22 4.76 -8.57 14.94
C ARG A 22 4.88 -10.06 14.66
N CYS A 23 5.27 -10.39 13.44
CA CYS A 23 5.33 -11.76 12.93
C CYS A 23 6.75 -12.18 12.59
N SER A 24 6.97 -13.48 12.54
CA SER A 24 8.21 -14.06 12.03
C SER A 24 7.94 -15.28 11.15
N PHE A 25 8.85 -15.49 10.19
CA PHE A 25 8.82 -16.67 9.36
C PHE A 25 10.22 -17.22 9.09
N SER A 26 10.36 -18.54 9.18
CA SER A 26 11.43 -19.31 8.56
C SER A 26 10.94 -20.73 8.27
N LYS A 27 11.54 -21.43 7.31
CA LYS A 27 11.18 -22.84 7.03
C LYS A 27 11.40 -23.76 8.24
N LYS A 28 12.32 -23.41 9.14
CA LYS A 28 12.63 -24.18 10.34
C LYS A 28 11.64 -23.97 11.49
N THR A 29 11.29 -22.71 11.77
CA THR A 29 10.45 -22.34 12.92
C THR A 29 8.98 -22.15 12.54
N GLY A 30 8.66 -22.09 11.24
CA GLY A 30 7.33 -21.84 10.75
C GLY A 30 6.96 -20.36 10.77
N PHE A 31 5.66 -20.08 10.65
CA PHE A 31 5.06 -18.76 10.67
C PHE A 31 4.44 -18.51 12.05
N SER A 32 4.83 -17.45 12.74
CA SER A 32 4.46 -17.21 14.15
C SER A 32 4.20 -15.72 14.42
N ILE A 33 3.31 -15.46 15.39
CA ILE A 33 3.12 -14.14 16.00
C ILE A 33 4.07 -14.04 17.18
N LEU A 34 4.92 -13.01 17.20
CA LEU A 34 5.90 -12.72 18.25
C LEU A 34 5.42 -11.67 19.24
N GLY A 35 4.53 -10.77 18.81
CA GLY A 35 4.02 -9.69 19.64
C GLY A 35 2.79 -9.04 19.02
N PHE A 36 2.07 -8.25 19.84
CA PHE A 36 0.86 -7.56 19.43
C PHE A 36 0.81 -6.17 20.07
N THR A 37 0.53 -5.16 19.25
CA THR A 37 0.33 -3.78 19.68
C THR A 37 -1.10 -3.37 19.35
N PRO A 38 -2.00 -3.15 20.33
CA PRO A 38 -3.38 -2.75 20.07
C PRO A 38 -3.44 -1.40 19.36
N LEU A 39 -4.22 -1.32 18.28
CA LEU A 39 -4.48 -0.08 17.55
C LEU A 39 -5.76 -0.20 16.72
N LYS A 40 -6.80 0.52 17.11
CA LYS A 40 -8.09 0.49 16.38
C LYS A 40 -7.94 1.06 14.97
N GLY A 41 -8.52 0.37 13.99
CA GLY A 41 -8.53 0.82 12.60
C GLY A 41 -7.16 0.85 11.92
N ALA A 42 -6.19 0.05 12.39
CA ALA A 42 -4.89 -0.10 11.75
C ALA A 42 -5.06 -0.72 10.36
N SER A 43 -4.80 0.05 9.30
CA SER A 43 -5.06 -0.40 7.92
C SER A 43 -3.86 -0.29 6.98
N TYR A 44 -2.95 0.65 7.24
CA TYR A 44 -1.73 0.84 6.46
C TYR A 44 -0.62 1.42 7.33
N ALA A 45 0.63 1.02 7.09
CA ALA A 45 1.76 1.55 7.85
C ALA A 45 3.05 1.62 7.02
N CYS A 46 3.98 2.44 7.51
CA CYS A 46 5.34 2.52 6.99
C CYS A 46 6.36 2.72 8.11
N PHE A 47 7.61 2.39 7.83
CA PHE A 47 8.75 2.75 8.68
C PHE A 47 9.36 4.08 8.27
N SER A 48 10.05 4.75 9.21
CA SER A 48 11.09 5.71 8.85
C SER A 48 12.22 4.99 8.10
N GLN A 49 12.94 5.71 7.23
CA GLN A 49 13.99 5.11 6.39
C GLN A 49 15.09 4.41 7.22
N ASP A 50 15.36 4.90 8.42
CA ASP A 50 16.33 4.33 9.36
C ASP A 50 15.77 3.21 10.24
N GLY A 51 14.50 2.83 10.05
CA GLY A 51 13.82 1.76 10.78
C GLY A 51 13.54 2.03 12.25
N ARG A 52 13.86 3.23 12.78
CA ARG A 52 13.69 3.55 14.18
C ARG A 52 12.26 3.85 14.61
N PHE A 53 11.42 4.29 13.65
CA PHE A 53 10.05 4.68 13.90
C PHE A 53 9.11 3.97 12.96
N PHE A 54 7.89 3.72 13.45
CA PHE A 54 6.81 3.10 12.72
C PHE A 54 5.57 3.97 12.80
N TYR A 55 4.92 4.21 11.67
CA TYR A 55 3.73 5.05 11.56
C TYR A 55 2.59 4.24 10.96
N SER A 56 1.43 4.29 11.60
CA SER A 56 0.26 3.54 11.15
C SER A 56 -0.97 4.43 11.13
N THR A 57 -1.80 4.26 10.10
CA THR A 57 -3.17 4.76 10.15
C THR A 57 -3.90 4.14 11.34
N CYS A 58 -4.85 4.87 11.92
CA CYS A 58 -5.67 4.39 13.01
C CYS A 58 -7.04 5.08 13.01
N ARG A 59 -7.88 4.71 13.96
CA ARG A 59 -9.16 5.39 14.21
C ARG A 59 -9.13 6.06 15.58
N ILE A 60 -9.51 7.34 15.62
CA ILE A 60 -9.59 8.16 16.83
C ILE A 60 -11.02 8.71 16.90
N ASN A 61 -11.79 8.33 17.92
CA ASN A 61 -13.17 8.78 18.11
C ASN A 61 -14.09 8.57 16.88
N GLY A 62 -13.86 7.52 16.10
CA GLY A 62 -14.61 7.23 14.87
C GLY A 62 -14.02 7.89 13.60
N GLU A 63 -13.14 8.87 13.75
CA GLU A 63 -12.50 9.60 12.66
C GLU A 63 -11.13 9.01 12.27
N GLY A 64 -10.60 9.44 11.13
CA GLY A 64 -9.28 9.04 10.67
C GLY A 64 -8.16 9.60 11.55
N GLY A 65 -7.17 8.78 11.83
CA GLY A 65 -6.02 9.15 12.63
C GLY A 65 -4.73 8.51 12.13
N VAL A 66 -3.65 8.95 12.69
CA VAL A 66 -2.31 8.37 12.51
C VAL A 66 -1.59 8.28 13.84
N ALA A 67 -0.96 7.13 14.09
CA ALA A 67 -0.21 6.83 15.30
C ALA A 67 1.28 6.67 14.99
N ALA A 68 2.14 7.11 15.89
CA ALA A 68 3.59 6.97 15.83
C ALA A 68 4.10 6.07 16.94
N PHE A 69 5.07 5.23 16.61
CA PHE A 69 5.72 4.31 17.52
C PHE A 69 7.23 4.37 17.35
N LYS A 70 7.96 4.16 18.45
CA LYS A 70 9.38 3.86 18.42
C LYS A 70 9.58 2.35 18.33
N VAL A 71 10.41 1.88 17.41
CA VAL A 71 10.80 0.49 17.28
C VAL A 71 11.86 0.17 18.33
N LEU A 72 11.63 -0.83 19.16
CA LEU A 72 12.56 -1.29 20.18
C LEU A 72 13.54 -2.31 19.60
N ALA A 73 14.59 -2.62 20.35
CA ALA A 73 15.66 -3.53 19.91
C ALA A 73 15.18 -4.95 19.61
N ASP A 74 14.15 -5.40 20.31
CA ASP A 74 13.48 -6.68 20.09
C ASP A 74 12.43 -6.65 18.96
N GLY A 75 12.16 -5.47 18.41
CA GLY A 75 11.15 -5.22 17.39
C GLY A 75 9.76 -4.88 17.94
N ASP A 76 9.57 -4.80 19.25
CA ASP A 76 8.30 -4.31 19.81
C ASP A 76 8.11 -2.82 19.54
N LEU A 77 6.86 -2.38 19.52
CA LEU A 77 6.47 -1.02 19.21
C LEU A 77 6.10 -0.27 20.49
N LYS A 78 6.90 0.76 20.82
CA LYS A 78 6.59 1.68 21.93
C LYS A 78 5.78 2.86 21.39
N PHE A 79 4.54 3.00 21.84
CA PHE A 79 3.68 4.12 21.48
C PHE A 79 4.32 5.47 21.86
N LEU A 80 4.27 6.42 20.93
CA LEU A 80 4.73 7.80 21.15
C LEU A 80 3.54 8.75 21.27
N ASN A 81 2.74 8.87 20.24
CA ASN A 81 1.52 9.66 20.22
C ASN A 81 0.66 9.29 19.00
N MET A 82 -0.55 9.86 18.95
CA MET A 82 -1.42 9.81 17.78
C MET A 82 -2.05 11.17 17.53
N LYS A 83 -2.51 11.42 16.30
CA LYS A 83 -3.22 12.62 15.88
C LYS A 83 -4.34 12.32 14.93
N GLU A 84 -5.45 13.05 15.05
CA GLU A 84 -6.52 13.08 14.08
C GLU A 84 -6.04 13.70 12.76
N THR A 85 -6.47 13.12 11.65
CA THR A 85 -6.15 13.62 10.31
C THR A 85 -7.13 14.70 9.85
N ARG A 86 -8.21 14.95 10.60
CA ARG A 86 -9.37 15.77 10.21
C ARG A 86 -10.06 15.26 8.95
N GLY A 87 -9.87 13.96 8.66
CA GLY A 87 -10.52 13.26 7.58
C GLY A 87 -11.05 11.92 8.08
N ARG A 88 -11.80 11.22 7.24
CA ARG A 88 -12.35 9.91 7.57
C ARG A 88 -11.67 8.82 6.76
N SER A 89 -11.47 7.68 7.41
CA SER A 89 -10.87 6.49 6.79
C SER A 89 -9.44 6.73 6.28
N ALA A 90 -8.52 7.11 7.20
CA ALA A 90 -7.10 7.16 6.86
C ALA A 90 -6.66 5.78 6.32
N CYS A 91 -6.10 5.74 5.10
CA CYS A 91 -5.87 4.50 4.36
C CYS A 91 -4.43 4.33 3.84
N HIS A 92 -3.62 5.37 3.87
CA HIS A 92 -2.22 5.31 3.46
C HIS A 92 -1.36 6.30 4.23
N VAL A 93 -0.12 5.94 4.51
CA VAL A 93 0.91 6.80 5.11
C VAL A 93 2.21 6.70 4.33
N GLU A 94 2.89 7.84 4.16
CA GLU A 94 4.21 7.95 3.55
C GLU A 94 5.08 8.90 4.38
N VAL A 95 6.28 8.47 4.76
CA VAL A 95 7.24 9.31 5.49
C VAL A 95 8.36 9.77 4.55
N THR A 96 8.75 11.03 4.66
CA THR A 96 9.86 11.57 3.86
C THR A 96 11.19 10.89 4.21
N PRO A 97 12.13 10.76 3.25
CA PRO A 97 13.42 10.08 3.48
C PRO A 97 14.24 10.65 4.64
N ASP A 98 14.11 11.95 4.91
CA ASP A 98 14.78 12.62 6.02
C ASP A 98 14.02 12.52 7.35
N GLY A 99 12.89 11.81 7.37
CA GLY A 99 12.08 11.59 8.57
C GLY A 99 11.40 12.84 9.13
N LYS A 100 11.22 13.91 8.32
CA LYS A 100 10.69 15.18 8.82
C LYS A 100 9.22 15.42 8.60
N VAL A 101 8.62 14.77 7.60
CA VAL A 101 7.21 14.93 7.26
C VAL A 101 6.56 13.57 7.05
N LEU A 102 5.33 13.44 7.51
CA LEU A 102 4.45 12.29 7.31
C LEU A 102 3.24 12.76 6.51
N PHE A 103 2.97 12.12 5.39
CA PHE A 103 1.76 12.28 4.59
C PHE A 103 0.75 11.20 4.97
N VAL A 104 -0.51 11.57 5.06
CA VAL A 104 -1.62 10.65 5.34
C VAL A 104 -2.75 10.90 4.35
N ALA A 105 -3.17 9.87 3.63
CA ALA A 105 -4.33 9.90 2.75
C ALA A 105 -5.59 9.49 3.50
N ASN A 106 -6.69 10.23 3.32
CA ASN A 106 -8.01 9.95 3.87
C ASN A 106 -8.98 9.64 2.74
N TYR A 107 -9.47 8.41 2.71
CA TYR A 107 -10.30 7.90 1.62
C TYR A 107 -11.68 8.57 1.57
N VAL A 108 -12.43 8.55 2.69
CA VAL A 108 -13.84 8.97 2.70
C VAL A 108 -14.00 10.48 2.50
N THR A 109 -13.04 11.28 2.94
CA THR A 109 -13.08 12.75 2.80
C THR A 109 -12.32 13.27 1.61
N GLY A 110 -11.65 12.40 0.82
CA GLY A 110 -10.96 12.80 -0.41
C GLY A 110 -9.83 13.81 -0.20
N ASN A 111 -9.12 13.73 0.92
CA ASN A 111 -8.04 14.67 1.22
C ASN A 111 -6.75 13.95 1.63
N PHE A 112 -5.63 14.66 1.57
CA PHE A 112 -4.42 14.22 2.25
C PHE A 112 -3.88 15.30 3.16
N LYS A 113 -3.19 14.87 4.23
CA LYS A 113 -2.64 15.74 5.25
C LYS A 113 -1.17 15.49 5.47
N ALA A 114 -0.42 16.56 5.71
CA ALA A 114 1.00 16.51 6.04
C ALA A 114 1.22 16.95 7.49
N PHE A 115 2.01 16.15 8.22
CA PHE A 115 2.41 16.44 9.60
C PHE A 115 3.93 16.60 9.69
N ARG A 116 4.39 17.57 10.47
CA ARG A 116 5.80 17.64 10.86
C ARG A 116 6.09 16.52 11.87
N LEU A 117 7.17 15.79 11.66
CA LEU A 117 7.70 14.84 12.64
C LEU A 117 8.74 15.52 13.54
N ARG A 118 8.79 15.12 14.81
CA ARG A 118 9.80 15.55 15.78
C ARG A 118 11.01 14.61 15.74
N LYS A 119 12.14 15.04 16.30
CA LYS A 119 13.37 14.26 16.36
C LYS A 119 13.23 12.92 17.10
N ASP A 120 12.29 12.83 18.03
CA ASP A 120 11.96 11.61 18.77
C ASP A 120 11.00 10.68 18.03
N GLY A 121 10.62 11.03 16.78
CA GLY A 121 9.69 10.29 15.92
C GLY A 121 8.22 10.59 16.18
N SER A 122 7.87 11.37 17.20
CA SER A 122 6.48 11.70 17.48
C SER A 122 5.90 12.66 16.42
N ILE A 123 4.58 12.56 16.18
CA ILE A 123 3.86 13.43 15.26
C ILE A 123 3.74 14.82 15.87
N GLY A 124 4.27 15.80 15.16
CA GLY A 124 4.29 17.20 15.59
C GLY A 124 3.08 18.00 15.10
N ARG A 125 3.32 19.26 14.70
CA ARG A 125 2.28 20.16 14.21
C ARG A 125 1.81 19.78 12.82
N ASP A 126 0.59 20.16 12.50
CA ASP A 126 0.06 20.12 11.14
C ASP A 126 0.90 21.04 10.22
N CYS A 127 1.20 20.58 9.02
CA CYS A 127 1.88 21.38 8.00
C CYS A 127 0.86 22.04 7.06
N TYR A 128 0.08 21.20 6.40
CA TYR A 128 -0.98 21.58 5.46
C TYR A 128 -1.90 20.38 5.22
N GLU A 129 -3.03 20.69 4.62
CA GLU A 129 -4.03 19.74 4.18
C GLU A 129 -4.48 20.15 2.76
N ILE A 130 -4.71 19.17 1.91
CA ILE A 130 -5.19 19.40 0.55
C ILE A 130 -6.41 18.52 0.34
N GLU A 131 -7.53 19.15 0.04
CA GLU A 131 -8.79 18.51 -0.33
C GLU A 131 -8.85 18.42 -1.85
N HIS A 132 -9.27 17.25 -2.34
CA HIS A 132 -9.60 17.05 -3.73
C HIS A 132 -11.11 17.24 -3.93
N GLU A 133 -11.49 17.72 -5.10
CA GLU A 133 -12.87 17.92 -5.49
C GLU A 133 -13.14 17.18 -6.80
N GLY A 134 -14.36 16.68 -6.95
CA GLY A 134 -14.81 15.98 -8.16
C GLY A 134 -15.46 14.64 -7.85
N SER A 135 -15.81 13.93 -8.90
CA SER A 135 -16.46 12.61 -8.86
C SER A 135 -16.15 11.85 -10.14
N GLY A 136 -16.49 10.57 -10.18
CA GLY A 136 -16.38 9.71 -11.36
C GLY A 136 -17.71 9.03 -11.71
N PRO A 137 -17.74 8.18 -12.73
CA PRO A 137 -18.97 7.60 -13.26
C PRO A 137 -19.62 6.54 -12.37
N ASN A 138 -18.89 5.98 -11.39
CA ASN A 138 -19.42 4.96 -10.50
C ASN A 138 -20.08 5.60 -9.27
N GLU A 139 -21.40 5.79 -9.32
CA GLU A 139 -22.18 6.48 -8.29
C GLU A 139 -22.00 5.90 -6.86
N GLY A 140 -21.70 4.61 -6.73
CA GLY A 140 -21.52 3.96 -5.43
C GLY A 140 -20.08 3.95 -4.91
N ARG A 141 -19.11 4.39 -5.72
CA ARG A 141 -17.68 4.32 -5.40
C ARG A 141 -16.89 5.55 -5.79
N GLN A 142 -17.49 6.47 -6.55
CA GLN A 142 -16.89 7.69 -7.06
C GLN A 142 -17.85 8.89 -6.93
N GLU A 143 -18.69 8.86 -5.90
CA GLU A 143 -19.63 9.92 -5.57
C GLU A 143 -18.95 11.24 -5.19
N CYS A 144 -17.69 11.14 -4.76
CA CYS A 144 -16.81 12.26 -4.46
C CYS A 144 -15.33 11.85 -4.60
N ALA A 145 -14.42 12.76 -4.36
CA ALA A 145 -12.99 12.47 -4.28
C ALA A 145 -12.68 11.42 -3.20
N HIS A 146 -11.76 10.49 -3.49
CA HIS A 146 -11.30 9.42 -2.61
C HIS A 146 -9.80 9.24 -2.72
N VAL A 147 -9.04 10.06 -1.99
CA VAL A 147 -7.57 9.94 -1.98
C VAL A 147 -7.15 8.63 -1.33
N HIS A 148 -6.53 7.74 -2.12
CA HIS A 148 -6.18 6.39 -1.68
C HIS A 148 -4.70 6.21 -1.35
N MET A 149 -3.81 6.95 -1.99
CA MET A 149 -2.37 6.83 -1.77
C MET A 149 -1.67 8.15 -2.02
N CYS A 150 -0.66 8.46 -1.21
CA CYS A 150 0.32 9.50 -1.43
C CYS A 150 1.70 8.83 -1.52
N GLN A 151 2.43 9.01 -2.63
CA GLN A 151 3.72 8.36 -2.85
C GLN A 151 4.73 9.37 -3.38
N LEU A 152 5.88 9.51 -2.71
CA LEU A 152 6.98 10.31 -3.26
C LEU A 152 7.54 9.66 -4.52
N THR A 153 7.79 10.47 -5.55
CA THR A 153 8.49 10.02 -6.75
C THR A 153 9.94 9.62 -6.42
N PRO A 154 10.59 8.75 -7.20
CA PRO A 154 11.96 8.29 -6.90
C PRO A 154 12.98 9.43 -6.79
N ASP A 155 12.83 10.50 -7.60
CA ASP A 155 13.67 11.71 -7.57
C ASP A 155 13.37 12.64 -6.38
N LYS A 156 12.32 12.34 -5.58
CA LYS A 156 11.87 13.10 -4.40
C LYS A 156 11.41 14.53 -4.68
N LYS A 157 11.17 14.87 -5.94
CA LYS A 157 10.72 16.23 -6.32
C LYS A 157 9.21 16.38 -6.29
N TYR A 158 8.46 15.27 -6.36
CA TYR A 158 7.02 15.30 -6.45
C TYR A 158 6.39 14.31 -5.45
N LEU A 159 5.18 14.64 -5.01
CA LEU A 159 4.26 13.73 -4.34
C LEU A 159 3.18 13.35 -5.34
N ALA A 160 3.13 12.08 -5.74
CA ALA A 160 2.06 11.52 -6.55
C ALA A 160 0.91 11.09 -5.65
N VAL A 161 -0.30 11.54 -5.95
CA VAL A 161 -1.51 11.30 -5.17
C VAL A 161 -2.55 10.63 -6.06
N MET A 162 -2.95 9.42 -5.71
CA MET A 162 -3.99 8.64 -6.40
C MET A 162 -5.34 8.99 -5.80
N ASP A 163 -6.24 9.50 -6.63
CA ASP A 163 -7.63 9.77 -6.27
C ASP A 163 -8.55 8.80 -7.02
N LEU A 164 -9.03 7.80 -6.28
CA LEU A 164 -9.92 6.77 -6.82
C LEU A 164 -11.26 7.35 -7.24
N GLY A 165 -11.78 8.33 -6.49
CA GLY A 165 -13.10 8.91 -6.72
C GLY A 165 -13.18 9.78 -7.96
N CYS A 166 -12.08 10.41 -8.35
CA CYS A 166 -12.03 11.33 -9.49
C CYS A 166 -11.33 10.74 -10.73
N ASP A 167 -10.96 9.45 -10.72
CA ASP A 167 -10.12 8.85 -11.77
C ASP A 167 -8.84 9.64 -12.03
N ALA A 168 -8.22 10.20 -10.99
CA ALA A 168 -7.12 11.13 -11.14
C ALA A 168 -5.83 10.66 -10.46
N LEU A 169 -4.71 10.97 -11.09
CA LEU A 169 -3.38 10.93 -10.51
C LEU A 169 -2.82 12.35 -10.55
N LEU A 170 -2.72 12.99 -9.39
CA LEU A 170 -2.19 14.34 -9.27
C LEU A 170 -0.75 14.30 -8.78
N THR A 171 0.08 15.21 -9.28
CA THR A 171 1.43 15.41 -8.80
C THR A 171 1.61 16.80 -8.22
N TYR A 172 2.14 16.85 -7.03
CA TYR A 172 2.44 18.08 -6.31
C TYR A 172 3.95 18.27 -6.27
N SER A 173 4.45 19.38 -6.82
CA SER A 173 5.88 19.71 -6.71
C SER A 173 6.22 20.07 -5.26
N MET A 174 7.34 19.53 -4.76
CA MET A 174 7.74 19.67 -3.37
C MET A 174 8.97 20.58 -3.26
N ASP A 175 9.02 21.40 -2.20
CA ASP A 175 10.24 22.12 -1.85
C ASP A 175 11.15 21.27 -0.94
N GLU A 176 12.34 21.80 -0.62
CA GLU A 176 13.33 21.13 0.25
C GLU A 176 12.85 20.90 1.70
N LYS A 177 11.74 21.54 2.09
CA LYS A 177 11.09 21.38 3.40
C LYS A 177 9.84 20.52 3.33
N TRP A 178 9.60 19.86 2.20
CA TRP A 178 8.44 19.03 1.93
C TRP A 178 7.10 19.78 1.99
N LYS A 179 7.13 21.08 1.68
CA LYS A 179 5.92 21.84 1.44
C LYS A 179 5.61 21.79 -0.04
N TYR A 180 4.37 21.55 -0.40
CA TYR A 180 3.98 21.64 -1.80
C TYR A 180 4.11 23.09 -2.31
N LYS A 181 4.52 23.23 -3.56
CA LYS A 181 4.64 24.53 -4.23
C LYS A 181 3.41 24.77 -5.09
N ASP A 182 3.08 23.75 -5.92
CA ASP A 182 2.00 23.82 -6.88
C ASP A 182 1.57 22.41 -7.31
N ILE A 183 0.39 22.29 -7.93
CA ILE A 183 -0.01 21.12 -8.71
C ILE A 183 0.79 21.16 -10.00
N SER A 184 1.72 20.21 -10.17
CA SER A 184 2.56 20.12 -11.38
C SER A 184 1.78 19.56 -12.56
N ALA A 185 0.96 18.52 -12.30
CA ALA A 185 0.11 17.91 -13.30
C ALA A 185 -1.11 17.28 -12.65
N SER A 186 -2.23 17.28 -13.39
CA SER A 186 -3.42 16.50 -13.09
C SER A 186 -3.64 15.56 -14.26
N PHE A 187 -3.35 14.30 -14.05
CA PHE A 187 -3.47 13.26 -15.05
C PHE A 187 -4.77 12.50 -14.84
N ILE A 188 -5.73 12.70 -15.76
CA ILE A 188 -7.03 12.02 -15.72
C ILE A 188 -6.93 10.69 -16.45
N LEU A 189 -7.30 9.63 -15.76
CA LEU A 189 -7.35 8.28 -16.29
C LEU A 189 -8.68 8.02 -17.02
N PRO A 190 -8.79 6.93 -17.79
CA PRO A 190 -10.08 6.51 -18.35
C PRO A 190 -11.16 6.40 -17.26
N GLU A 191 -12.36 6.82 -17.59
CA GLU A 191 -13.53 6.83 -16.70
C GLU A 191 -13.75 5.47 -16.01
N GLY A 192 -14.01 5.49 -14.72
CA GLY A 192 -14.22 4.30 -13.90
C GLY A 192 -12.96 3.52 -13.56
N SER A 193 -11.77 4.06 -13.84
CA SER A 193 -10.48 3.40 -13.49
C SER A 193 -10.35 3.14 -12.01
N GLY A 194 -10.59 4.14 -11.18
CA GLY A 194 -10.37 4.09 -9.74
C GLY A 194 -8.91 3.81 -9.37
N PRO A 195 -7.96 4.74 -9.63
CA PRO A 195 -6.54 4.54 -9.32
C PRO A 195 -6.34 4.34 -7.82
N ARG A 196 -5.56 3.33 -7.47
CA ARG A 196 -5.44 2.94 -6.05
C ARG A 196 -4.02 3.04 -5.52
N HIS A 197 -3.10 2.25 -6.05
CA HIS A 197 -1.70 2.20 -5.64
C HIS A 197 -0.78 2.22 -6.85
N ILE A 198 0.38 2.86 -6.69
CA ILE A 198 1.45 2.94 -7.69
C ILE A 198 2.75 2.34 -7.15
N VAL A 199 3.55 1.71 -8.00
CA VAL A 199 4.91 1.31 -7.70
C VAL A 199 5.84 1.82 -8.80
N PHE A 200 6.93 2.44 -8.41
CA PHE A 200 7.97 2.89 -9.35
C PHE A 200 9.01 1.78 -9.53
N LYS A 201 9.24 1.40 -10.78
CA LYS A 201 10.33 0.50 -11.15
C LYS A 201 11.68 1.21 -11.17
N ASP A 202 11.68 2.42 -11.67
CA ASP A 202 12.81 3.33 -11.80
C ASP A 202 12.31 4.78 -11.86
N GLU A 203 13.19 5.75 -12.08
CA GLU A 203 12.84 7.18 -12.12
C GLU A 203 11.83 7.56 -13.22
N LYS A 204 11.69 6.73 -14.26
CA LYS A 204 10.88 7.03 -15.46
C LYS A 204 9.76 6.03 -15.71
N THR A 205 9.65 4.98 -14.91
CA THR A 205 8.72 3.88 -15.17
C THR A 205 7.96 3.52 -13.91
N ALA A 206 6.64 3.57 -13.97
CA ALA A 206 5.76 3.19 -12.88
C ALA A 206 4.67 2.22 -13.36
N TYR A 207 4.09 1.50 -12.41
CA TYR A 207 2.92 0.66 -12.61
C TYR A 207 1.85 1.05 -11.63
N LEU A 208 0.66 1.36 -12.13
CA LEU A 208 -0.51 1.77 -11.39
C LEU A 208 -1.56 0.67 -11.42
N VAL A 209 -2.10 0.30 -10.27
CA VAL A 209 -3.27 -0.58 -10.20
C VAL A 209 -4.53 0.25 -10.05
N ASN A 210 -5.54 -0.05 -10.88
CA ASN A 210 -6.86 0.56 -10.84
C ASN A 210 -7.84 -0.41 -10.19
N GLU A 211 -8.46 0.03 -9.10
CA GLU A 211 -9.35 -0.81 -8.28
C GLU A 211 -10.62 -1.19 -9.02
N LEU A 212 -11.27 -0.24 -9.71
CA LEU A 212 -12.61 -0.42 -10.24
C LEU A 212 -12.62 -1.13 -11.60
N LEU A 213 -11.69 -0.79 -12.50
CA LEU A 213 -11.54 -1.47 -13.79
C LEU A 213 -10.72 -2.77 -13.71
N ASN A 214 -10.13 -3.09 -12.54
CA ASN A 214 -9.29 -4.29 -12.39
C ASN A 214 -8.16 -4.34 -13.44
N THR A 215 -7.41 -3.26 -13.55
CA THR A 215 -6.32 -3.14 -14.52
C THR A 215 -5.01 -2.73 -13.88
N VAL A 216 -3.89 -3.08 -14.53
CA VAL A 216 -2.57 -2.52 -14.28
C VAL A 216 -2.16 -1.70 -15.49
N MET A 217 -1.73 -0.46 -15.25
CA MET A 217 -1.21 0.44 -16.27
C MET A 217 0.29 0.56 -16.16
N LEU A 218 0.99 0.48 -17.30
CA LEU A 218 2.37 0.96 -17.44
C LEU A 218 2.31 2.45 -17.69
N LEU A 219 2.95 3.21 -16.81
CA LEU A 219 3.09 4.66 -16.93
C LEU A 219 4.56 5.03 -17.19
N LYS A 220 4.76 6.00 -18.07
CA LYS A 220 6.02 6.76 -18.14
C LYS A 220 5.88 8.03 -17.35
N PHE A 221 6.91 8.34 -16.58
CA PHE A 221 6.99 9.51 -15.72
C PHE A 221 8.12 10.43 -16.20
N ASP A 222 7.84 11.71 -16.36
CA ASP A 222 8.83 12.73 -16.66
C ASP A 222 8.40 14.09 -16.07
N ALA A 223 9.30 14.69 -15.29
CA ALA A 223 9.15 16.05 -14.75
C ALA A 223 7.79 16.34 -14.07
N GLY A 224 7.19 15.37 -13.39
CA GLY A 224 5.92 15.52 -12.68
C GLY A 224 4.70 15.05 -13.48
N ASP A 225 4.85 14.68 -14.73
CA ASP A 225 3.75 14.21 -15.58
C ASP A 225 3.81 12.73 -15.87
N PHE A 226 2.67 12.13 -16.20
CA PHE A 226 2.52 10.72 -16.51
C PHE A 226 1.93 10.50 -17.90
N GLU A 227 2.35 9.43 -18.55
CA GLU A 227 1.81 8.99 -19.84
C GLU A 227 1.49 7.50 -19.79
N ILE A 228 0.25 7.10 -20.14
CA ILE A 228 -0.13 5.67 -20.25
C ILE A 228 0.53 5.08 -21.49
N LYS A 229 1.29 3.99 -21.31
CA LYS A 229 1.90 3.23 -22.40
C LYS A 229 1.24 1.89 -22.64
N GLN A 230 0.57 1.35 -21.63
CA GLN A 230 -0.12 0.05 -21.74
C GLN A 230 -1.13 -0.09 -20.59
N THR A 231 -2.24 -0.77 -20.87
CA THR A 231 -3.24 -1.19 -19.87
C THR A 231 -3.53 -2.66 -20.07
N LEU A 232 -3.50 -3.44 -18.97
CA LEU A 232 -3.80 -4.88 -18.98
C LEU A 232 -4.77 -5.22 -17.85
N SER A 233 -5.70 -6.16 -18.14
CA SER A 233 -6.60 -6.72 -17.11
C SER A 233 -5.83 -7.55 -16.09
N THR A 234 -6.22 -7.44 -14.81
CA THR A 234 -5.73 -8.28 -13.70
C THR A 234 -6.56 -9.56 -13.49
N ILE A 235 -7.68 -9.68 -14.18
CA ILE A 235 -8.61 -10.81 -14.10
C ILE A 235 -8.75 -11.48 -15.46
N PRO A 236 -9.27 -12.72 -15.56
CA PRO A 236 -9.62 -13.34 -16.84
C PRO A 236 -10.70 -12.54 -17.58
N ASP A 237 -10.66 -12.59 -18.90
CA ASP A 237 -11.58 -11.82 -19.76
C ASP A 237 -13.05 -12.31 -19.66
N ASP A 238 -13.25 -13.57 -19.28
CA ASP A 238 -14.54 -14.23 -19.08
C ASP A 238 -15.11 -14.10 -17.67
N PHE A 239 -14.38 -13.45 -16.74
CA PHE A 239 -14.85 -13.23 -15.37
C PHE A 239 -15.77 -12.02 -15.31
N THR A 240 -17.04 -12.24 -14.96
CA THR A 240 -18.10 -11.19 -14.97
C THR A 240 -18.66 -10.85 -13.59
N ALA A 241 -18.27 -11.58 -12.55
CA ALA A 241 -18.72 -11.27 -11.19
C ALA A 241 -18.02 -10.01 -10.64
N PHE A 242 -18.60 -9.44 -9.57
CA PHE A 242 -18.03 -8.27 -8.93
C PHE A 242 -16.62 -8.55 -8.38
N THR A 243 -15.69 -7.71 -8.77
CA THR A 243 -14.28 -7.79 -8.36
C THR A 243 -13.67 -6.40 -8.29
N LYS A 244 -12.60 -6.25 -7.51
CA LYS A 244 -11.85 -5.01 -7.36
C LYS A 244 -10.39 -5.31 -7.06
N ALA A 245 -9.47 -4.75 -7.83
CA ALA A 245 -8.05 -4.89 -7.55
C ALA A 245 -7.66 -4.20 -6.23
N ALA A 246 -6.52 -4.57 -5.65
CA ALA A 246 -6.09 -4.00 -4.37
C ALA A 246 -4.62 -3.61 -4.37
N ALA A 247 -3.71 -4.50 -4.00
CA ALA A 247 -2.29 -4.20 -3.92
C ALA A 247 -1.57 -4.40 -5.25
N ILE A 248 -0.47 -3.66 -5.41
CA ILE A 248 0.49 -3.86 -6.49
C ILE A 248 1.90 -3.88 -5.91
N ARG A 249 2.74 -4.82 -6.33
CA ARG A 249 4.13 -4.96 -5.90
C ARG A 249 5.04 -5.38 -7.05
N LEU A 250 6.29 -4.93 -7.01
CA LEU A 250 7.37 -5.47 -7.84
C LEU A 250 7.97 -6.71 -7.17
N SER A 251 8.42 -7.67 -7.98
CA SER A 251 9.29 -8.75 -7.47
C SER A 251 10.61 -8.21 -6.93
N PRO A 252 11.30 -8.92 -6.03
CA PRO A 252 12.59 -8.50 -5.47
C PRO A 252 13.71 -8.31 -6.50
N ASP A 253 13.59 -8.94 -7.67
CA ASP A 253 14.53 -8.82 -8.80
C ASP A 253 14.10 -7.80 -9.86
N GLY A 254 12.94 -7.14 -9.66
CA GLY A 254 12.40 -6.11 -10.56
C GLY A 254 11.94 -6.61 -11.93
N LYS A 255 11.72 -7.94 -12.10
CA LYS A 255 11.33 -8.53 -13.40
C LYS A 255 9.85 -8.81 -13.54
N TYR A 256 9.09 -8.74 -12.46
CA TYR A 256 7.65 -9.01 -12.44
C TYR A 256 6.88 -7.97 -11.64
N VAL A 257 5.63 -7.76 -12.03
CA VAL A 257 4.61 -7.00 -11.31
C VAL A 257 3.53 -7.99 -10.87
N TYR A 258 3.05 -7.82 -9.65
CA TYR A 258 1.94 -8.60 -9.07
C TYR A 258 0.83 -7.66 -8.63
N ALA A 259 -0.42 -8.05 -8.87
CA ALA A 259 -1.60 -7.32 -8.43
C ALA A 259 -2.64 -8.28 -7.84
N SER A 260 -3.18 -7.94 -6.66
CA SER A 260 -4.23 -8.76 -6.03
C SER A 260 -5.63 -8.30 -6.42
N ASN A 261 -6.59 -9.25 -6.48
CA ASN A 261 -7.98 -9.04 -6.89
C ASN A 261 -8.92 -9.60 -5.82
N ARG A 262 -9.70 -8.73 -5.19
CA ARG A 262 -10.75 -9.05 -4.23
C ARG A 262 -12.05 -9.33 -4.97
N GLY A 263 -12.71 -10.44 -4.69
CA GLY A 263 -13.87 -10.93 -5.41
C GLY A 263 -13.53 -12.00 -6.45
N HIS A 264 -12.42 -11.84 -7.20
CA HIS A 264 -11.82 -12.93 -7.98
C HIS A 264 -10.86 -13.79 -7.13
N GLU A 265 -10.47 -13.33 -5.95
CA GLU A 265 -9.66 -14.01 -4.95
C GLU A 265 -8.32 -14.53 -5.49
N SER A 266 -7.60 -13.64 -6.16
CA SER A 266 -6.38 -14.01 -6.89
C SER A 266 -5.29 -12.95 -6.87
N ILE A 267 -4.12 -13.37 -7.37
CA ILE A 267 -2.98 -12.51 -7.72
C ILE A 267 -2.70 -12.69 -9.21
N ALA A 268 -2.74 -11.60 -9.95
CA ALA A 268 -2.27 -11.54 -11.33
C ALA A 268 -0.76 -11.30 -11.36
N ILE A 269 -0.05 -12.02 -12.22
CA ILE A 269 1.39 -11.98 -12.39
C ILE A 269 1.72 -11.47 -13.79
N PHE A 270 2.54 -10.43 -13.87
CA PHE A 270 2.97 -9.83 -15.12
C PHE A 270 4.49 -9.84 -15.23
N LYS A 271 5.02 -10.38 -16.32
CA LYS A 271 6.44 -10.28 -16.66
C LYS A 271 6.74 -8.91 -17.28
N ILE A 272 7.81 -8.28 -16.81
CA ILE A 272 8.31 -7.01 -17.34
C ILE A 272 9.26 -7.30 -18.50
N GLY A 273 8.93 -6.79 -19.68
CA GLY A 273 9.73 -6.88 -20.90
C GLY A 273 10.45 -5.57 -21.23
N ARG A 274 10.89 -5.48 -22.48
CA ARG A 274 11.62 -4.30 -22.99
C ARG A 274 10.76 -3.03 -22.86
N GLY A 275 11.38 -1.93 -22.40
CA GLY A 275 10.69 -0.65 -22.22
C GLY A 275 9.68 -0.61 -21.06
N GLY A 276 9.66 -1.66 -20.21
CA GLY A 276 8.72 -1.78 -19.10
C GLY A 276 7.40 -2.44 -19.47
N LYS A 277 7.20 -2.86 -20.73
CA LYS A 277 5.94 -3.51 -21.18
C LYS A 277 5.66 -4.76 -20.38
N LEU A 278 4.39 -4.95 -20.03
CA LEU A 278 3.90 -6.08 -19.26
C LEU A 278 3.31 -7.17 -20.17
N THR A 279 3.50 -8.41 -19.76
CA THR A 279 2.78 -9.57 -20.29
C THR A 279 2.22 -10.36 -19.12
N ARG A 280 0.89 -10.54 -19.05
CA ARG A 280 0.26 -11.38 -18.02
C ARG A 280 0.66 -12.83 -18.22
N THR A 281 1.31 -13.43 -17.23
CA THR A 281 1.83 -14.80 -17.30
C THR A 281 0.96 -15.79 -16.54
N ALA A 282 0.31 -15.34 -15.46
CA ALA A 282 -0.56 -16.19 -14.66
C ALA A 282 -1.57 -15.36 -13.84
N ILE A 283 -2.62 -16.04 -13.39
CA ILE A 283 -3.52 -15.60 -12.33
C ILE A 283 -3.62 -16.77 -11.34
N VAL A 284 -3.28 -16.54 -10.07
CA VAL A 284 -3.13 -17.58 -9.05
C VAL A 284 -4.06 -17.28 -7.88
N SER A 285 -4.74 -18.31 -7.33
CA SER A 285 -5.60 -18.14 -6.15
C SER A 285 -4.82 -17.61 -4.95
N SER A 286 -5.40 -16.65 -4.22
CA SER A 286 -4.88 -16.10 -2.95
C SER A 286 -5.03 -17.05 -1.76
N LYS A 287 -5.80 -18.14 -1.92
CA LYS A 287 -6.13 -19.12 -0.86
C LYS A 287 -6.91 -18.52 0.33
N GLY A 288 -7.67 -17.47 0.05
CA GLY A 288 -8.58 -16.83 1.00
C GLY A 288 -9.47 -15.82 0.29
N VAL A 289 -10.29 -15.12 1.04
CA VAL A 289 -11.28 -14.16 0.53
C VAL A 289 -10.83 -12.73 0.81
N SER A 290 -10.93 -11.87 -0.21
CA SER A 290 -10.52 -10.47 -0.17
C SER A 290 -9.00 -10.29 0.05
N PRO A 291 -8.12 -10.74 -0.89
CA PRO A 291 -6.66 -10.53 -0.79
C PRO A 291 -6.35 -9.03 -0.86
N ARG A 292 -6.11 -8.43 0.31
CA ARG A 292 -5.99 -6.97 0.45
C ARG A 292 -4.60 -6.46 0.18
N ASP A 293 -3.59 -7.15 0.71
CA ASP A 293 -2.17 -6.81 0.50
C ASP A 293 -1.30 -8.08 0.51
N PHE A 294 -0.10 -7.93 0.01
CA PHE A 294 0.96 -8.93 0.08
C PHE A 294 2.32 -8.23 -0.01
N ASN A 295 3.36 -8.88 0.51
CA ASN A 295 4.72 -8.37 0.37
C ASN A 295 5.72 -9.51 0.28
N PHE A 296 6.80 -9.29 -0.50
CA PHE A 296 7.89 -10.24 -0.63
C PHE A 296 8.82 -10.14 0.58
N LEU A 297 9.16 -11.26 1.21
CA LEU A 297 10.09 -11.29 2.30
C LEU A 297 11.52 -10.97 1.83
N LYS A 298 12.38 -10.52 2.74
CA LYS A 298 13.77 -10.15 2.44
C LYS A 298 14.63 -11.34 2.02
N ASP A 299 14.21 -12.56 2.33
CA ASP A 299 14.85 -13.80 1.87
C ASP A 299 14.79 -14.00 0.34
N LYS A 300 13.96 -13.18 -0.34
CA LYS A 300 13.73 -13.23 -1.80
C LYS A 300 13.31 -14.63 -2.30
N LYS A 301 12.60 -15.37 -1.47
CA LYS A 301 12.06 -16.72 -1.76
C LYS A 301 10.61 -16.86 -1.38
N HIS A 302 10.11 -16.00 -0.51
CA HIS A 302 8.74 -16.07 -0.01
C HIS A 302 8.04 -14.72 -0.10
N LEU A 303 6.72 -14.78 -0.09
CA LEU A 303 5.86 -13.63 0.12
C LEU A 303 4.78 -13.99 1.14
N VAL A 304 4.29 -12.98 1.85
CA VAL A 304 3.14 -13.07 2.74
C VAL A 304 1.94 -12.48 2.02
N MET A 305 0.83 -13.22 1.94
CA MET A 305 -0.47 -12.79 1.44
C MET A 305 -1.43 -12.61 2.60
N THR A 306 -2.17 -11.51 2.64
CA THR A 306 -3.23 -11.24 3.62
C THR A 306 -4.59 -11.27 2.95
N ASN A 307 -5.51 -12.10 3.49
CA ASN A 307 -6.89 -12.21 3.02
C ASN A 307 -7.83 -11.71 4.12
N GLU A 308 -8.43 -10.54 3.86
CA GLU A 308 -9.19 -9.76 4.83
C GLU A 308 -10.40 -10.53 5.41
N ASN A 309 -11.21 -11.17 4.54
CA ASN A 309 -12.50 -11.74 4.94
C ASN A 309 -12.39 -13.19 5.41
N THR A 310 -11.26 -13.84 5.24
CA THR A 310 -10.98 -15.17 5.82
C THR A 310 -10.09 -15.10 7.06
N ASP A 311 -9.75 -13.88 7.50
CA ASP A 311 -8.94 -13.66 8.72
C ASP A 311 -7.61 -14.43 8.68
N ASN A 312 -6.96 -14.54 7.51
CA ASN A 312 -5.72 -15.30 7.39
C ASN A 312 -4.60 -14.59 6.65
N ALA A 313 -3.39 -14.92 7.07
CA ALA A 313 -2.15 -14.58 6.38
C ALA A 313 -1.43 -15.88 5.98
N ILE A 314 -1.04 -16.01 4.73
CA ILE A 314 -0.45 -17.24 4.17
C ILE A 314 0.92 -16.92 3.55
N ILE A 315 1.88 -17.81 3.78
CA ILE A 315 3.18 -17.77 3.12
C ILE A 315 3.09 -18.49 1.78
N PHE A 316 3.56 -17.81 0.72
CA PHE A 316 3.76 -18.39 -0.61
C PHE A 316 5.25 -18.50 -0.91
N GLU A 317 5.67 -19.55 -1.58
CA GLU A 317 6.98 -19.63 -2.21
C GLU A 317 6.99 -18.82 -3.50
N TRP A 318 8.07 -18.10 -3.76
CA TRP A 318 8.32 -17.36 -4.98
C TRP A 318 9.49 -17.95 -5.75
N ASN A 319 9.30 -18.19 -7.05
CA ASN A 319 10.32 -18.68 -7.97
C ASN A 319 10.86 -17.54 -8.84
N ALA A 320 12.09 -17.12 -8.61
CA ALA A 320 12.73 -16.04 -9.37
C ALA A 320 12.98 -16.36 -10.85
N LYS A 321 12.93 -17.63 -11.27
CA LYS A 321 13.21 -18.03 -12.67
C LYS A 321 12.07 -17.66 -13.60
N ASP A 322 10.84 -17.84 -13.15
CA ASP A 322 9.63 -17.65 -13.95
C ASP A 322 8.58 -16.72 -13.33
N GLY A 323 8.85 -16.21 -12.11
CA GLY A 323 7.94 -15.33 -11.36
C GLY A 323 6.74 -16.05 -10.76
N SER A 324 6.67 -17.36 -10.82
CA SER A 324 5.55 -18.11 -10.24
C SER A 324 5.52 -18.02 -8.72
N ILE A 325 4.31 -18.13 -8.15
CA ILE A 325 4.09 -18.24 -6.72
C ILE A 325 3.25 -19.48 -6.43
N ALA A 326 3.53 -20.14 -5.31
CA ALA A 326 2.80 -21.30 -4.86
C ALA A 326 2.50 -21.21 -3.35
N PRO A 327 1.26 -21.50 -2.91
CA PRO A 327 0.95 -21.48 -1.48
C PRO A 327 1.72 -22.58 -0.75
N THR A 328 2.10 -22.27 0.48
CA THR A 328 2.71 -23.23 1.41
C THR A 328 1.68 -23.72 2.43
N LYS A 329 2.13 -24.55 3.38
CA LYS A 329 1.31 -24.97 4.53
C LYS A 329 1.29 -23.97 5.68
N TRP A 330 2.07 -22.90 5.63
CA TRP A 330 2.20 -21.95 6.72
C TRP A 330 1.18 -20.84 6.63
N GLU A 331 0.31 -20.81 7.60
CA GLU A 331 -0.81 -19.87 7.73
C GLU A 331 -0.93 -19.40 9.17
N LEU A 332 -1.31 -18.14 9.36
CA LEU A 332 -1.70 -17.56 10.65
C LEU A 332 -3.09 -16.98 10.55
N ARG A 333 -3.85 -17.08 11.63
CA ARG A 333 -5.09 -16.36 11.82
C ARG A 333 -4.78 -14.96 12.38
N ILE A 334 -5.20 -13.95 11.65
CA ILE A 334 -5.14 -12.53 12.04
C ILE A 334 -6.47 -11.91 11.62
N LYS A 335 -7.11 -11.21 12.55
CA LYS A 335 -8.42 -10.60 12.29
C LYS A 335 -8.31 -9.47 11.26
N HIS A 336 -9.09 -9.56 10.16
CA HIS A 336 -9.13 -8.61 9.05
C HIS A 336 -7.73 -8.07 8.66
N PRO A 337 -6.79 -8.93 8.21
CA PRO A 337 -5.43 -8.50 7.91
C PRO A 337 -5.40 -7.69 6.59
N LEU A 338 -4.91 -6.45 6.66
CA LEU A 338 -4.98 -5.50 5.55
C LEU A 338 -3.65 -5.13 4.93
N ASN A 339 -2.54 -5.16 5.69
CA ASN A 339 -1.27 -4.65 5.20
C ASN A 339 -0.09 -5.44 5.77
N VAL A 340 0.91 -5.72 4.94
CA VAL A 340 2.17 -6.39 5.30
C VAL A 340 3.32 -5.40 5.20
N VAL A 341 3.97 -5.12 6.33
CA VAL A 341 5.05 -4.14 6.44
C VAL A 341 6.35 -4.83 6.79
N LEU A 342 7.34 -4.69 5.92
CA LEU A 342 8.69 -5.22 6.18
C LEU A 342 9.52 -4.19 6.92
N LEU A 343 10.45 -4.65 7.75
CA LEU A 343 11.49 -3.78 8.28
C LEU A 343 12.34 -3.23 7.11
N PRO A 344 12.89 -2.00 7.18
CA PRO A 344 13.76 -1.44 6.15
C PRO A 344 15.08 -2.19 5.98
#